data_86abea97dfbc86a03ef814a30eb95993
#
_entry.id   86abea97dfbc86a03ef814a30eb95993
#
_cell.length_a   1.000
_cell.length_b   1.000
_cell.length_c   1.000
_cell.angle_alpha   90.00
_cell.angle_beta   90.00
_cell.angle_gamma   90.00
#
_symmetry.space_group_name_H-M   'P 1'
#
loop_
_entity.id
_entity.type
_entity.pdbx_description
1 polymer ?
#
loop_
_entity_poly.entity_id
_entity_poly.type
_entity_poly.pdbx_seq_one_letter_code
_entity_poly.pdbx_strand_id
1 'polypeptide(L)'
;MHPKTKYLFTAAMDVDPAKEALFNEVYDTEHVPLILKVPGVLAATRSVSAPLIMVLGGEKKTIVAEGEPRYSAIYELESAEVLTSAAWAQAVDRGRWPSQVRPYTRNRRHTLRKVL
;
A
#
# COMPACT_ATOMS: atom_id res chain seq x y z
N MET A 1 -2.69 -11.01 -11.22
CA MET A 1 -1.41 -11.02 -10.51
C MET A 1 -0.29 -11.43 -11.47
N HIS A 2 0.86 -10.79 -11.37
CA HIS A 2 2.02 -11.12 -12.20
C HIS A 2 2.45 -12.58 -11.94
N PRO A 3 2.81 -13.38 -12.99
CA PRO A 3 3.13 -14.79 -12.80
C PRO A 3 4.38 -15.05 -11.94
N LYS A 4 5.28 -14.09 -11.81
CA LYS A 4 6.49 -14.20 -10.98
C LYS A 4 6.30 -13.76 -9.53
N THR A 5 5.10 -13.30 -9.15
CA THR A 5 4.84 -12.80 -7.81
C THR A 5 4.90 -13.93 -6.78
N LYS A 6 5.77 -13.76 -5.79
CA LYS A 6 5.93 -14.70 -4.67
C LYS A 6 5.44 -14.10 -3.35
N TYR A 7 5.44 -12.79 -3.23
CA TYR A 7 5.04 -12.08 -2.03
C TYR A 7 4.16 -10.88 -2.35
N LEU A 8 3.28 -10.57 -1.40
CA LEU A 8 2.44 -9.37 -1.43
C LEU A 8 2.81 -8.52 -0.22
N PHE A 9 3.36 -7.35 -0.46
CA PHE A 9 3.64 -6.37 0.57
C PHE A 9 2.54 -5.32 0.58
N THR A 10 1.90 -5.14 1.73
CA THR A 10 0.83 -4.14 1.90
C THR A 10 1.32 -3.02 2.81
N ALA A 11 1.22 -1.80 2.31
CA ALA A 11 1.39 -0.58 3.10
C ALA A 11 0.04 0.11 3.20
N ALA A 12 -0.55 0.09 4.40
CA ALA A 12 -1.87 0.69 4.63
C ALA A 12 -1.75 1.80 5.66
N MET A 13 -2.54 2.88 5.50
CA MET A 13 -2.47 4.04 6.39
C MET A 13 -3.65 4.97 6.24
N ASP A 14 -3.83 5.81 7.25
CA ASP A 14 -4.66 7.00 7.19
C ASP A 14 -3.79 8.22 6.94
N VAL A 15 -4.38 9.29 6.47
CA VAL A 15 -3.70 10.57 6.25
C VAL A 15 -4.55 11.70 6.82
N ASP A 16 -3.87 12.74 7.31
CA ASP A 16 -4.52 13.97 7.74
C ASP A 16 -5.42 14.49 6.60
N PRO A 17 -6.71 14.77 6.86
CA PRO A 17 -7.63 15.25 5.83
C PRO A 17 -7.13 16.48 5.07
N ALA A 18 -6.39 17.38 5.74
CA ALA A 18 -5.82 18.56 5.10
C ALA A 18 -4.72 18.21 4.08
N LYS A 19 -4.16 17.00 4.13
CA LYS A 19 -3.09 16.51 3.25
C LYS A 19 -3.56 15.41 2.29
N GLU A 20 -4.84 15.05 2.30
CA GLU A 20 -5.35 13.94 1.51
C GLU A 20 -5.13 14.13 0.00
N ALA A 21 -5.40 15.31 -0.52
CA ALA A 21 -5.19 15.61 -1.93
C ALA A 21 -3.71 15.47 -2.32
N LEU A 22 -2.81 16.03 -1.52
CA LEU A 22 -1.37 15.92 -1.75
C LEU A 22 -0.88 14.46 -1.60
N PHE A 23 -1.39 13.75 -0.61
CA PHE A 23 -1.10 12.33 -0.39
C PHE A 23 -1.39 11.52 -1.66
N ASN A 24 -2.59 11.68 -2.23
CA ASN A 24 -2.96 10.95 -3.43
C ASN A 24 -2.13 11.35 -4.65
N GLU A 25 -1.88 12.65 -4.84
CA GLU A 25 -1.06 13.14 -5.94
C GLU A 25 0.36 12.57 -5.87
N VAL A 26 1.02 12.70 -4.73
CA VAL A 26 2.40 12.26 -4.55
C VAL A 26 2.50 10.72 -4.65
N TYR A 27 1.54 10.02 -4.08
CA TYR A 27 1.51 8.56 -4.16
C TYR A 27 1.43 8.08 -5.61
N ASP A 28 0.54 8.67 -6.40
CA ASP A 28 0.30 8.24 -7.78
C ASP A 28 1.39 8.72 -8.76
N THR A 29 1.91 9.93 -8.56
CA THR A 29 2.85 10.54 -9.53
C THR A 29 4.32 10.34 -9.18
N GLU A 30 4.66 10.06 -7.91
CA GLU A 30 6.04 9.94 -7.47
C GLU A 30 6.34 8.63 -6.75
N HIS A 31 5.62 8.35 -5.66
CA HIS A 31 5.97 7.24 -4.76
C HIS A 31 5.84 5.87 -5.43
N VAL A 32 4.69 5.57 -6.00
CA VAL A 32 4.47 4.30 -6.72
C VAL A 32 5.38 4.17 -7.94
N PRO A 33 5.50 5.19 -8.82
CA PRO A 33 6.42 5.10 -9.96
C PRO A 33 7.88 4.85 -9.56
N LEU A 34 8.36 5.47 -8.48
CA LEU A 34 9.72 5.24 -7.97
C LEU A 34 9.91 3.80 -7.46
N ILE A 35 8.93 3.30 -6.70
CA ILE A 35 8.98 1.93 -6.17
C ILE A 35 8.90 0.89 -7.29
N LEU A 36 8.12 1.15 -8.33
CA LEU A 36 8.02 0.24 -9.49
C LEU A 36 9.34 0.07 -10.25
N LYS A 37 10.30 0.99 -10.07
CA LYS A 37 11.64 0.86 -10.66
C LYS A 37 12.59 0.01 -9.83
N VAL A 38 12.22 -0.36 -8.61
CA VAL A 38 13.05 -1.22 -7.75
C VAL A 38 13.08 -2.63 -8.32
N PRO A 39 14.27 -3.23 -8.52
CA PRO A 39 14.37 -4.60 -9.00
C PRO A 39 13.58 -5.56 -8.09
N GLY A 40 12.74 -6.39 -8.70
CA GLY A 40 11.91 -7.36 -8.00
C GLY A 40 10.52 -6.85 -7.61
N VAL A 41 10.22 -5.57 -7.79
CA VAL A 41 8.86 -5.04 -7.69
C VAL A 41 8.19 -5.21 -9.04
N LEU A 42 7.13 -6.01 -9.09
CA LEU A 42 6.49 -6.44 -10.34
C LEU A 42 5.23 -5.65 -10.67
N ALA A 43 4.51 -5.21 -9.65
CA ALA A 43 3.26 -4.47 -9.80
C ALA A 43 2.93 -3.73 -8.51
N ALA A 44 2.08 -2.72 -8.62
CA ALA A 44 1.55 -1.99 -7.49
C ALA A 44 0.07 -1.66 -7.73
N THR A 45 -0.75 -1.83 -6.72
CA THR A 45 -2.17 -1.49 -6.76
C THR A 45 -2.54 -0.68 -5.53
N ARG A 46 -3.09 0.50 -5.75
CA ARG A 46 -3.64 1.32 -4.68
C ARG A 46 -5.14 1.08 -4.54
N SER A 47 -5.62 1.16 -3.32
CA SER A 47 -7.05 1.01 -3.02
C SER A 47 -7.45 1.92 -1.87
N VAL A 48 -8.74 2.16 -1.78
CA VAL A 48 -9.38 2.85 -0.66
C VAL A 48 -10.45 1.92 -0.09
N SER A 49 -10.66 1.98 1.23
CA SER A 49 -11.67 1.14 1.87
C SER A 49 -13.07 1.40 1.29
N ALA A 50 -13.85 0.35 1.16
CA ALA A 50 -15.22 0.40 0.66
C ALA A 50 -16.14 -0.33 1.63
N PRO A 51 -17.44 0.01 1.67
CA PRO A 51 -18.39 -0.70 2.50
C PRO A 51 -18.44 -2.19 2.12
N LEU A 52 -18.37 -3.06 3.13
CA LEU A 52 -18.47 -4.51 2.93
C LEU A 52 -19.85 -4.98 3.38
N ILE A 53 -20.61 -5.46 2.40
CA ILE A 53 -21.92 -6.08 2.63
C ILE A 53 -21.86 -7.45 1.98
N MET A 54 -22.17 -8.50 2.77
CA MET A 54 -22.08 -9.87 2.25
C MET A 54 -23.14 -10.77 2.92
N VAL A 55 -23.40 -11.88 2.26
CA VAL A 55 -24.30 -12.90 2.81
C VAL A 55 -23.47 -13.85 3.67
N LEU A 56 -23.88 -14.00 4.93
CA LEU A 56 -23.31 -14.96 5.89
C LEU A 56 -24.46 -15.71 6.57
N GLY A 57 -24.41 -17.04 6.53
CA GLY A 57 -25.46 -17.88 7.13
C GLY A 57 -26.85 -17.61 6.55
N GLY A 58 -26.93 -17.29 5.27
CA GLY A 58 -28.19 -16.98 4.59
C GLY A 58 -28.71 -15.55 4.81
N GLU A 59 -28.01 -14.73 5.55
CA GLU A 59 -28.41 -13.35 5.86
C GLU A 59 -27.45 -12.32 5.27
N LYS A 60 -28.01 -11.25 4.75
CA LYS A 60 -27.25 -10.10 4.26
C LYS A 60 -26.78 -9.28 5.48
N LYS A 61 -25.47 -9.11 5.63
CA LYS A 61 -24.85 -8.42 6.77
C LYS A 61 -23.87 -7.36 6.31
N THR A 62 -23.83 -6.26 7.06
CA THR A 62 -22.76 -5.26 6.94
C THR A 62 -21.63 -5.64 7.87
N ILE A 63 -20.43 -5.79 7.32
CA ILE A 63 -19.22 -6.13 8.08
C ILE A 63 -18.40 -4.86 8.25
N VAL A 64 -18.01 -4.56 9.48
CA VAL A 64 -17.17 -3.42 9.83
C VAL A 64 -15.82 -3.93 10.32
N ALA A 65 -14.74 -3.55 9.64
CA ALA A 65 -13.37 -3.83 10.09
C ALA A 65 -12.89 -2.65 10.95
N GLU A 66 -13.04 -2.77 12.25
CA GLU A 66 -12.68 -1.71 13.20
C GLU A 66 -11.21 -1.32 13.07
N GLY A 67 -10.96 -0.01 12.95
CA GLY A 67 -9.60 0.52 12.87
C GLY A 67 -8.87 0.25 11.55
N GLU A 68 -9.56 -0.29 10.54
CA GLU A 68 -8.93 -0.50 9.23
C GLU A 68 -8.46 0.83 8.63
N PRO A 69 -7.19 0.92 8.19
CA PRO A 69 -6.72 2.10 7.47
C PRO A 69 -7.52 2.36 6.20
N ARG A 70 -7.76 3.63 5.89
CA ARG A 70 -8.55 4.02 4.73
C ARG A 70 -7.85 3.69 3.41
N TYR A 71 -6.54 3.92 3.33
CA TYR A 71 -5.76 3.73 2.11
C TYR A 71 -4.84 2.52 2.21
N SER A 72 -4.63 1.85 1.09
CA SER A 72 -3.73 0.72 1.00
C SER A 72 -2.99 0.74 -0.34
N ALA A 73 -1.73 0.33 -0.32
CA ALA A 73 -0.95 0.03 -1.52
C ALA A 73 -0.42 -1.39 -1.38
N ILE A 74 -0.68 -2.22 -2.39
CA ILE A 74 -0.19 -3.59 -2.42
C ILE A 74 0.86 -3.69 -3.52
N TYR A 75 2.06 -4.13 -3.15
CA TYR A 75 3.17 -4.35 -4.06
C TYR A 75 3.41 -5.84 -4.25
N GLU A 76 3.46 -6.27 -5.51
CA GLU A 76 3.77 -7.64 -5.87
C GLU A 76 5.28 -7.78 -6.02
N LEU A 77 5.88 -8.71 -5.28
CA LEU A 77 7.33 -8.87 -5.18
C LEU A 77 7.77 -10.26 -5.62
N GLU A 78 8.93 -10.34 -6.28
CA GLU A 78 9.58 -11.61 -6.61
C GLU A 78 10.14 -12.29 -5.36
N SER A 79 10.59 -11.51 -4.36
CA SER A 79 11.22 -12.02 -3.16
C SER A 79 11.03 -11.04 -2.00
N ALA A 80 11.06 -11.55 -0.77
CA ALA A 80 11.00 -10.72 0.43
C ALA A 80 12.23 -9.81 0.58
N GLU A 81 13.37 -10.20 -0.01
CA GLU A 81 14.63 -9.45 0.08
C GLU A 81 14.58 -8.11 -0.66
N VAL A 82 13.62 -7.93 -1.57
CA VAL A 82 13.38 -6.63 -2.21
C VAL A 82 13.22 -5.53 -1.15
N LEU A 83 12.53 -5.82 -0.05
CA LEU A 83 12.22 -4.85 1.00
C LEU A 83 13.43 -4.43 1.83
N THR A 84 14.53 -5.18 1.78
CA THR A 84 15.79 -4.85 2.46
C THR A 84 16.89 -4.41 1.50
N SER A 85 16.56 -4.26 0.22
CA SER A 85 17.53 -3.83 -0.79
C SER A 85 17.85 -2.35 -0.69
N ALA A 86 19.05 -1.97 -1.15
CA ALA A 86 19.45 -0.57 -1.24
C ALA A 86 18.53 0.22 -2.19
N ALA A 87 18.10 -0.41 -3.27
CA ALA A 87 17.20 0.22 -4.24
C ALA A 87 15.85 0.57 -3.62
N TRP A 88 15.28 -0.32 -2.79
CA TRP A 88 14.05 -0.05 -2.05
C TRP A 88 14.25 1.12 -1.07
N ALA A 89 15.31 1.07 -0.27
CA ALA A 89 15.61 2.11 0.72
C ALA A 89 15.74 3.49 0.07
N GLN A 90 16.36 3.57 -1.10
CA GLN A 90 16.49 4.83 -1.84
C GLN A 90 15.14 5.28 -2.43
N ALA A 91 14.37 4.36 -3.02
CA ALA A 91 13.10 4.69 -3.66
C ALA A 91 12.08 5.28 -2.68
N VAL A 92 11.97 4.72 -1.48
CA VAL A 92 10.98 5.19 -0.48
C VAL A 92 11.33 6.54 0.13
N ASP A 93 12.55 7.01 -0.05
CA ASP A 93 13.02 8.28 0.50
C ASP A 93 13.19 9.38 -0.56
N ARG A 94 12.78 9.13 -1.80
CA ARG A 94 12.85 10.11 -2.89
C ARG A 94 11.55 10.92 -3.03
N GLY A 95 11.67 12.07 -3.73
CA GLY A 95 10.55 12.95 -4.04
C GLY A 95 9.98 13.64 -2.80
N ARG A 96 8.73 14.05 -2.90
CA ARG A 96 8.03 14.80 -1.85
C ARG A 96 7.49 13.91 -0.73
N TRP A 97 7.50 12.59 -0.91
CA TRP A 97 6.92 11.65 0.05
C TRP A 97 7.49 11.80 1.47
N PRO A 98 8.81 11.75 1.68
CA PRO A 98 9.36 11.73 3.05
C PRO A 98 9.09 12.98 3.85
N SER A 99 9.14 14.14 3.21
CA SER A 99 9.06 15.43 3.92
C SER A 99 7.67 16.05 3.91
N GLN A 100 6.91 15.87 2.82
CA GLN A 100 5.63 16.56 2.64
C GLN A 100 4.42 15.68 2.91
N VAL A 101 4.54 14.37 2.91
CA VAL A 101 3.41 13.43 3.04
C VAL A 101 3.56 12.49 4.23
N ARG A 102 4.66 11.74 4.31
CA ARG A 102 4.87 10.73 5.36
C ARG A 102 4.58 11.24 6.77
N PRO A 103 5.03 12.45 7.19
CA PRO A 103 4.77 12.92 8.55
C PRO A 103 3.29 13.15 8.88
N TYR A 104 2.44 13.22 7.88
CA TYR A 104 0.99 13.43 8.04
C TYR A 104 0.18 12.15 7.95
N THR A 105 0.85 11.01 7.87
CA THR A 105 0.21 9.69 7.87
C THR A 105 0.15 9.13 9.29
N ARG A 106 -0.85 8.28 9.55
CA ARG A 106 -1.06 7.63 10.84
C ARG A 106 -1.74 6.28 10.64
N ASN A 107 -1.91 5.52 11.72
CA ASN A 107 -2.55 4.20 11.69
C ASN A 107 -1.91 3.31 10.62
N ARG A 108 -0.58 3.33 10.56
CA ARG A 108 0.15 2.59 9.53
C ARG A 108 0.23 1.11 9.87
N ARG A 109 -0.07 0.28 8.87
CA ARG A 109 0.07 -1.18 8.96
C ARG A 109 0.85 -1.67 7.75
N HIS A 110 1.94 -2.38 8.02
CA HIS A 110 2.76 -3.01 7.00
C HIS A 110 2.68 -4.52 7.19
N THR A 111 2.31 -5.24 6.15
CA THR A 111 2.19 -6.70 6.20
C THR A 111 2.84 -7.33 4.98
N LEU A 112 3.40 -8.52 5.16
CA LEU A 112 3.95 -9.32 4.08
C LEU A 112 3.28 -10.68 4.08
N ARG A 113 2.75 -11.07 2.91
CA ARG A 113 2.14 -12.38 2.73
C ARG A 113 2.85 -13.12 1.62
N LYS A 114 3.07 -14.41 1.82
CA LYS A 114 3.65 -15.28 0.81
C LYS A 114 2.53 -15.88 -0.04
N VAL A 115 2.69 -15.82 -1.36
CA VAL A 115 1.75 -16.47 -2.29
C VAL A 115 1.92 -17.98 -2.22
N LEU A 116 0.81 -18.69 -2.12
CA LEU A 116 0.82 -20.15 -2.05
C LEU A 116 0.93 -20.80 -3.43
#